data_6fa5ba7ef59f36624f6a83911325e965
#
_entry.id   6fa5ba7ef59f36624f6a83911325e965
#
_cell.length_a   1.000
_cell.length_b   1.000
_cell.length_c   1.000
_cell.angle_alpha   90.00
_cell.angle_beta   90.00
_cell.angle_gamma   90.00
#
_symmetry.space_group_name_H-M   'P 1'
#
loop_
_entity.id
_entity.type
_entity.pdbx_description
1 polymer ?
#
loop_
_entity_poly.entity_id
_entity_poly.type
_entity_poly.pdbx_seq_one_letter_code
_entity_poly.pdbx_strand_id
1 'polypeptide(L)'
;YFKKANDETFVLVFIEDLEAIENLDEILEVDNIDVFFVGPGDLSQELGHIGEQNHPGVDKVVQETIQRITDKGKVAGTVANIHSYEWAMQTGARFFLSGTLDWINKGFKDFNSMVENL
;
A
#
# COMPACT_ATOMS: atom_id res chain seq x y z
N TYR A 1 -28.79 -0.80 -11.85
CA TYR A 1 -27.60 -1.41 -11.27
C TYR A 1 -26.92 -2.36 -12.26
N PHE A 2 -27.59 -3.47 -12.66
CA PHE A 2 -26.99 -4.56 -13.46
C PHE A 2 -26.38 -4.14 -14.80
N LYS A 3 -26.91 -3.09 -15.46
CA LYS A 3 -26.42 -2.63 -16.76
C LYS A 3 -25.11 -1.85 -16.68
N LYS A 4 -24.72 -1.39 -15.48
CA LYS A 4 -23.53 -0.57 -15.25
C LYS A 4 -22.55 -1.19 -14.26
N ALA A 5 -22.91 -2.34 -13.66
CA ALA A 5 -22.12 -2.93 -12.59
C ALA A 5 -20.66 -3.19 -13.01
N ASN A 6 -20.45 -3.68 -14.24
CA ASN A 6 -19.09 -3.95 -14.74
C ASN A 6 -18.29 -2.67 -15.04
N ASP A 7 -19.00 -1.59 -15.41
CA ASP A 7 -18.35 -0.31 -15.72
C ASP A 7 -18.00 0.48 -14.44
N GLU A 8 -18.68 0.14 -13.33
CA GLU A 8 -18.56 0.84 -12.03
C GLU A 8 -17.84 -0.03 -10.97
N THR A 9 -17.40 -1.26 -11.32
CA THR A 9 -16.67 -2.13 -10.41
C THR A 9 -15.19 -1.78 -10.41
N PHE A 10 -14.64 -1.56 -9.21
CA PHE A 10 -13.22 -1.33 -9.00
C PHE A 10 -12.54 -2.65 -8.61
N VAL A 11 -11.47 -3.01 -9.32
CA VAL A 11 -10.71 -4.24 -9.11
C VAL A 11 -9.33 -3.92 -8.56
N LEU A 12 -9.06 -4.39 -7.35
CA LEU A 12 -7.76 -4.29 -6.71
C LEU A 12 -7.24 -5.70 -6.43
N VAL A 13 -5.99 -5.96 -6.78
CA VAL A 13 -5.30 -7.22 -6.47
C VAL A 13 -4.14 -6.94 -5.52
N PHE A 14 -3.89 -7.89 -4.61
CA PHE A 14 -2.77 -7.81 -3.68
C PHE A 14 -1.54 -8.51 -4.24
N ILE A 15 -0.39 -7.85 -4.09
CA ILE A 15 0.95 -8.38 -4.34
C ILE A 15 1.61 -8.42 -2.96
N GLU A 16 1.54 -9.56 -2.29
CA GLU A 16 1.88 -9.68 -0.87
C GLU A 16 2.66 -10.95 -0.51
N ASP A 17 3.11 -11.69 -1.53
CA ASP A 17 3.98 -12.85 -1.40
C ASP A 17 5.13 -12.81 -2.42
N LEU A 18 6.18 -13.61 -2.17
CA LEU A 18 7.36 -13.62 -3.04
C LEU A 18 7.06 -14.24 -4.41
N GLU A 19 6.15 -15.20 -4.52
CA GLU A 19 5.76 -15.81 -5.78
C GLU A 19 5.07 -14.77 -6.70
N ALA A 20 4.21 -13.91 -6.15
CA ALA A 20 3.60 -12.82 -6.89
C ALA A 20 4.62 -11.79 -7.37
N ILE A 21 5.66 -11.51 -6.56
CA ILE A 21 6.74 -10.59 -6.96
C ILE A 21 7.61 -11.20 -8.07
N GLU A 22 7.91 -12.49 -8.01
CA GLU A 22 8.64 -13.20 -9.06
C GLU A 22 7.88 -13.19 -10.39
N ASN A 23 6.56 -13.41 -10.33
CA ASN A 23 5.69 -13.45 -11.52
C ASN A 23 5.05 -12.08 -11.86
N LEU A 24 5.51 -10.98 -11.24
CA LEU A 24 4.88 -9.68 -11.34
C LEU A 24 4.70 -9.21 -12.80
N ASP A 25 5.67 -9.43 -13.66
CA ASP A 25 5.59 -8.99 -15.05
C ASP A 25 4.42 -9.67 -15.80
N GLU A 26 4.15 -10.95 -15.53
CA GLU A 26 3.00 -11.67 -16.10
C GLU A 26 1.68 -11.20 -15.48
N ILE A 27 1.66 -10.96 -14.19
CA ILE A 27 0.49 -10.43 -13.47
C ILE A 27 0.12 -9.04 -14.00
N LEU A 28 1.09 -8.20 -14.32
CA LEU A 28 0.86 -6.84 -14.85
C LEU A 28 0.30 -6.84 -16.30
N GLU A 29 0.39 -7.94 -17.04
CA GLU A 29 -0.24 -8.07 -18.37
C GLU A 29 -1.76 -8.37 -18.27
N VAL A 30 -2.28 -8.68 -17.10
CA VAL A 30 -3.72 -8.93 -16.92
C VAL A 30 -4.49 -7.62 -17.07
N ASP A 31 -5.51 -7.67 -17.92
CA ASP A 31 -6.39 -6.52 -18.19
C ASP A 31 -7.46 -6.32 -17.10
N ASN A 32 -7.99 -5.10 -17.04
CA ASN A 32 -9.11 -4.71 -16.17
C ASN A 32 -8.81 -4.82 -14.67
N ILE A 33 -7.55 -4.68 -14.28
CA ILE A 33 -7.13 -4.47 -12.90
C ILE A 33 -6.82 -2.97 -12.72
N ASP A 34 -7.54 -2.33 -11.80
CA ASP A 34 -7.42 -0.89 -11.54
C ASP A 34 -6.21 -0.57 -10.66
N VAL A 35 -5.92 -1.41 -9.67
CA VAL A 35 -4.81 -1.22 -8.74
C VAL A 35 -4.10 -2.53 -8.42
N PHE A 36 -2.78 -2.51 -8.48
CA PHE A 36 -1.89 -3.53 -7.94
C PHE A 36 -1.39 -3.05 -6.58
N PHE A 37 -1.89 -3.68 -5.52
CA PHE A 37 -1.63 -3.24 -4.16
C PHE A 37 -0.52 -4.06 -3.51
N VAL A 38 0.58 -3.42 -3.16
CA VAL A 38 1.71 -4.07 -2.49
C VAL A 38 1.45 -4.10 -0.98
N GLY A 39 1.34 -5.30 -0.42
CA GLY A 39 0.99 -5.55 0.98
C GLY A 39 2.22 -5.76 1.87
N PRO A 40 2.73 -4.72 2.59
CA PRO A 40 3.95 -4.85 3.39
C PRO A 40 3.80 -5.78 4.60
N GLY A 41 2.58 -5.97 5.10
CA GLY A 41 2.31 -6.83 6.25
C GLY A 41 2.67 -8.28 5.98
N ASP A 42 2.11 -8.88 4.92
CA ASP A 42 2.34 -10.27 4.57
C ASP A 42 3.72 -10.47 3.95
N LEU A 43 4.20 -9.51 3.14
CA LEU A 43 5.60 -9.52 2.67
C LEU A 43 6.60 -9.54 3.81
N SER A 44 6.33 -8.88 4.95
CA SER A 44 7.22 -8.92 6.10
C SER A 44 7.36 -10.34 6.67
N GLN A 45 6.31 -11.15 6.62
CA GLN A 45 6.34 -12.54 7.07
C GLN A 45 7.15 -13.40 6.11
N GLU A 46 6.91 -13.28 4.81
CA GLU A 46 7.63 -14.00 3.77
C GLU A 46 9.14 -13.71 3.79
N LEU A 47 9.51 -12.46 4.09
CA LEU A 47 10.89 -12.01 4.20
C LEU A 47 11.54 -12.34 5.56
N GLY A 48 10.82 -12.99 6.49
CA GLY A 48 11.34 -13.38 7.79
C GLY A 48 11.34 -12.25 8.84
N HIS A 49 10.64 -11.15 8.58
CA HIS A 49 10.48 -9.98 9.46
C HIS A 49 9.07 -9.89 10.04
N ILE A 50 8.62 -10.97 10.67
CA ILE A 50 7.24 -11.13 11.17
C ILE A 50 6.83 -9.97 12.07
N GLY A 51 5.79 -9.23 11.66
CA GLY A 51 5.28 -8.07 12.39
C GLY A 51 6.09 -6.78 12.25
N GLU A 52 7.18 -6.80 11.49
CA GLU A 52 8.07 -5.66 11.24
C GLU A 52 7.86 -5.11 9.81
N GLN A 53 6.63 -4.74 9.49
CA GLN A 53 6.28 -4.24 8.15
C GLN A 53 7.04 -2.99 7.70
N ASN A 54 7.68 -2.27 8.64
CA ASN A 54 8.54 -1.09 8.37
C ASN A 54 10.04 -1.44 8.46
N HIS A 55 10.40 -2.73 8.39
CA HIS A 55 11.81 -3.13 8.35
C HIS A 55 12.44 -2.66 7.03
N PRO A 56 13.68 -2.11 7.04
CA PRO A 56 14.31 -1.57 5.82
C PRO A 56 14.38 -2.56 4.64
N GLY A 57 14.49 -3.87 4.94
CA GLY A 57 14.44 -4.91 3.93
C GLY A 57 13.07 -5.06 3.28
N VAL A 58 12.00 -4.89 4.06
CA VAL A 58 10.61 -4.90 3.57
C VAL A 58 10.34 -3.64 2.75
N ASP A 59 10.70 -2.47 3.29
CA ASP A 59 10.55 -1.18 2.59
C ASP A 59 11.21 -1.19 1.21
N LYS A 60 12.41 -1.78 1.11
CA LYS A 60 13.12 -1.92 -0.16
C LYS A 60 12.33 -2.76 -1.16
N VAL A 61 11.83 -3.92 -0.76
CA VAL A 61 11.05 -4.82 -1.64
C VAL A 61 9.75 -4.13 -2.07
N VAL A 62 9.05 -3.47 -1.14
CA VAL A 62 7.83 -2.70 -1.44
C VAL A 62 8.12 -1.60 -2.47
N GLN A 63 9.18 -0.84 -2.27
CA GLN A 63 9.58 0.24 -3.17
C GLN A 63 9.93 -0.28 -4.57
N GLU A 64 10.74 -1.33 -4.67
CA GLU A 64 11.13 -1.93 -5.95
C GLU A 64 9.92 -2.49 -6.68
N THR A 65 8.98 -3.12 -5.97
CA THR A 65 7.74 -3.66 -6.54
C THR A 65 6.83 -2.54 -7.05
N ILE A 66 6.62 -1.47 -6.27
CA ILE A 66 5.85 -0.29 -6.69
C ILE A 66 6.47 0.33 -7.95
N GLN A 67 7.80 0.45 -8.02
CA GLN A 67 8.49 1.00 -9.18
C GLN A 67 8.25 0.14 -10.44
N ARG A 68 8.35 -1.20 -10.34
CA ARG A 68 8.06 -2.10 -11.46
C ARG A 68 6.62 -1.94 -11.96
N ILE A 69 5.64 -1.80 -11.05
CA ILE A 69 4.23 -1.56 -11.40
C ILE A 69 4.07 -0.25 -12.16
N THR A 70 4.67 0.83 -11.64
CA THR A 70 4.55 2.17 -12.24
C THR A 70 5.31 2.29 -13.57
N ASP A 71 6.44 1.63 -13.73
CA ASP A 71 7.20 1.59 -14.99
C ASP A 71 6.41 0.92 -16.14
N LYS A 72 5.48 0.01 -15.79
CA LYS A 72 4.52 -0.58 -16.73
C LYS A 72 3.29 0.33 -16.99
N GLY A 73 3.25 1.53 -16.41
CA GLY A 73 2.12 2.46 -16.54
C GLY A 73 0.87 2.04 -15.76
N LYS A 74 1.00 1.07 -14.84
CA LYS A 74 -0.11 0.61 -13.98
C LYS A 74 -0.17 1.43 -12.68
N VAL A 75 -1.30 1.37 -11.99
CA VAL A 75 -1.46 2.06 -10.71
C VAL A 75 -1.02 1.15 -9.57
N ALA A 76 -0.04 1.60 -8.82
CA ALA A 76 0.40 0.94 -7.60
C ALA A 76 -0.31 1.50 -6.37
N GLY A 77 -0.63 0.61 -5.43
CA GLY A 77 -1.12 0.96 -4.09
C GLY A 77 -0.27 0.36 -3.00
N THR A 78 -0.36 0.91 -1.78
CA THR A 78 0.22 0.31 -0.57
C THR A 78 -0.45 0.86 0.69
N VAL A 79 -0.06 0.34 1.86
CA VAL A 79 -0.49 0.88 3.15
C VAL A 79 0.27 2.18 3.43
N ALA A 80 -0.46 3.21 3.84
CA ALA A 80 0.14 4.46 4.30
C ALA A 80 -0.61 5.00 5.52
N ASN A 81 0.13 5.50 6.48
CA ASN A 81 -0.39 6.19 7.65
C ASN A 81 0.14 7.63 7.72
N ILE A 82 -0.21 8.35 8.76
CA ILE A 82 0.20 9.76 8.96
C ILE A 82 1.72 9.99 9.01
N HIS A 83 2.53 8.94 9.14
CA HIS A 83 3.99 9.03 9.22
C HIS A 83 4.68 8.52 7.95
N SER A 84 4.00 7.71 7.14
CA SER A 84 4.58 7.05 5.96
C SER A 84 4.00 7.50 4.62
N TYR A 85 2.94 8.33 4.60
CA TYR A 85 2.28 8.72 3.35
C TYR A 85 3.21 9.47 2.38
N GLU A 86 4.11 10.32 2.89
CA GLU A 86 5.06 11.04 2.04
C GLU A 86 6.02 10.08 1.34
N TRP A 87 6.58 9.14 2.09
CA TRP A 87 7.42 8.07 1.54
C TRP A 87 6.65 7.26 0.49
N ALA A 88 5.43 6.82 0.81
CA ALA A 88 4.62 6.04 -0.10
C ALA A 88 4.29 6.79 -1.40
N MET A 89 4.04 8.10 -1.34
CA MET A 89 3.86 8.93 -2.53
C MET A 89 5.14 9.08 -3.34
N GLN A 90 6.28 9.23 -2.68
CA GLN A 90 7.59 9.38 -3.33
C GLN A 90 8.01 8.09 -4.06
N THR A 91 7.61 6.91 -3.57
CA THR A 91 7.86 5.62 -4.26
C THR A 91 7.07 5.47 -5.56
N GLY A 92 6.05 6.30 -5.78
CA GLY A 92 5.20 6.25 -6.97
C GLY A 92 3.79 5.70 -6.73
N ALA A 93 3.47 5.21 -5.53
CA ALA A 93 2.12 4.75 -5.21
C ALA A 93 1.09 5.88 -5.33
N ARG A 94 -0.13 5.53 -5.76
CA ARG A 94 -1.25 6.48 -5.96
C ARG A 94 -2.54 6.02 -5.30
N PHE A 95 -2.59 4.81 -4.80
CA PHE A 95 -3.71 4.28 -4.01
C PHE A 95 -3.21 3.90 -2.61
N PHE A 96 -3.93 4.33 -1.56
CA PHE A 96 -3.50 4.12 -0.18
C PHE A 96 -4.62 3.54 0.68
N LEU A 97 -4.30 2.47 1.41
CA LEU A 97 -5.11 2.03 2.55
C LEU A 97 -4.53 2.61 3.83
N SER A 98 -5.38 3.20 4.67
CA SER A 98 -4.98 3.81 5.92
C SER A 98 -5.92 3.42 7.05
N GLY A 99 -5.37 3.10 8.22
CA GLY A 99 -6.14 2.80 9.42
C GLY A 99 -6.73 4.06 10.05
N THR A 100 -8.04 4.12 10.24
CA THR A 100 -8.71 5.27 10.89
C THR A 100 -8.27 5.50 12.33
N LEU A 101 -7.86 4.43 13.04
CA LEU A 101 -7.39 4.55 14.44
C LEU A 101 -6.15 5.41 14.59
N ASP A 102 -5.24 5.40 13.62
CA ASP A 102 -4.02 6.23 13.63
C ASP A 102 -4.38 7.72 13.61
N TRP A 103 -5.34 8.08 12.78
CA TRP A 103 -5.84 9.46 12.68
C TRP A 103 -6.56 9.91 13.94
N ILE A 104 -7.40 9.04 14.51
CA ILE A 104 -8.12 9.32 15.77
C ILE A 104 -7.11 9.49 16.92
N ASN A 105 -6.16 8.57 17.06
CA ASN A 105 -5.13 8.62 18.10
C ASN A 105 -4.25 9.87 17.96
N LYS A 106 -3.92 10.27 16.73
CA LYS A 106 -3.20 11.52 16.51
C LYS A 106 -4.01 12.72 16.99
N GLY A 107 -5.28 12.79 16.64
CA GLY A 107 -6.16 13.87 17.07
C GLY A 107 -6.23 14.00 18.60
N PHE A 108 -6.33 12.89 19.32
CA PHE A 108 -6.31 12.89 20.78
C PHE A 108 -4.96 13.33 21.36
N LYS A 109 -3.85 12.87 20.78
CA LYS A 109 -2.52 13.29 21.23
C LYS A 109 -2.29 14.78 21.01
N ASP A 110 -2.68 15.29 19.84
CA ASP A 110 -2.57 16.72 19.51
C ASP A 110 -3.39 17.56 20.50
N PHE A 111 -4.64 17.15 20.80
CA PHE A 111 -5.50 17.82 21.77
C PHE A 111 -4.90 17.82 23.19
N ASN A 112 -4.43 16.67 23.67
CA ASN A 112 -3.82 16.57 25.00
C ASN A 112 -2.58 17.48 25.12
N SER A 113 -1.73 17.49 24.08
CA SER A 113 -0.56 18.37 24.06
C SER A 113 -0.94 19.86 24.09
N MET A 114 -2.06 20.25 23.47
CA MET A 114 -2.57 21.62 23.55
C MET A 114 -3.01 21.98 24.97
N VAL A 115 -3.67 21.04 25.67
CA VAL A 115 -4.15 21.26 27.07
C VAL A 115 -2.98 21.31 28.05
N GLU A 116 -1.96 20.46 27.87
CA GLU A 116 -0.78 20.44 28.75
C GLU A 116 0.10 21.70 28.65
N ASN A 117 -0.03 22.44 27.55
CA ASN A 117 0.73 23.69 27.31
C ASN A 117 -0.06 24.97 27.72
N LEU A 118 -1.24 24.84 28.35
CA LEU A 118 -2.01 25.93 28.91
C LEU A 118 -1.67 26.13 30.38
#